data_200bac4f985c9f6c8c2a9ebafbb13e71
#
_entry.id   200bac4f985c9f6c8c2a9ebafbb13e71
#
_cell.length_a   1.000
_cell.length_b   1.000
_cell.length_c   1.000
_cell.angle_alpha   90.00
_cell.angle_beta   90.00
_cell.angle_gamma   90.00
#
_symmetry.space_group_name_H-M   'P 1'
#
loop_
_entity.id
_entity.type
_entity.pdbx_description
1 polymer ?
#
loop_
_entity_poly.entity_id
_entity_poly.type
_entity_poly.pdbx_seq_one_letter_code
_entity_poly.pdbx_strand_id
1 'polypeptide(L)'
;MKKTIIAVFILLFSLQSCKESDKKKDSAPVNKEISDLSIYNLPSKWTTQDGKDIELKSLKGNVLVMVMIYTSCKAACPRLVADMRDIESKLDKNTKQHVKLILVSIDPKTDTPKKLKDFAIANKMNQDPWLFLRSSEENTREFAAVLAVNYKQISPIDFSHSNIISVFNPDGELIFQQEGLGVNNDKTITTINQEAEKI
;
A
#
# COMPACT_ATOMS: atom_id res chain seq x y z
N MET A 1 31.46 -89.74 22.38
CA MET A 1 31.74 -88.98 23.58
C MET A 1 31.97 -87.53 23.23
N LYS A 2 31.33 -86.68 23.80
CA LYS A 2 31.32 -85.18 23.88
C LYS A 2 30.05 -84.59 23.30
N LYS A 3 29.17 -84.33 24.20
CA LYS A 3 27.94 -83.58 23.97
C LYS A 3 28.25 -82.09 23.85
N THR A 4 27.81 -81.45 22.79
CA THR A 4 27.90 -80.00 22.68
C THR A 4 26.52 -79.43 22.75
N ILE A 5 26.26 -78.73 23.84
CA ILE A 5 25.00 -78.03 24.10
C ILE A 5 25.05 -76.68 23.38
N ILE A 6 24.14 -76.51 22.40
CA ILE A 6 23.95 -75.23 21.73
C ILE A 6 22.86 -74.45 22.51
N ALA A 7 23.25 -73.42 23.19
CA ALA A 7 22.34 -72.48 23.83
C ALA A 7 21.78 -71.52 22.78
N VAL A 8 20.47 -71.60 22.54
CA VAL A 8 19.75 -70.69 21.69
C VAL A 8 19.40 -69.43 22.54
N PHE A 9 20.08 -68.33 22.22
CA PHE A 9 19.75 -67.02 22.79
C PHE A 9 18.57 -66.41 22.01
N ILE A 10 17.40 -66.41 22.61
CA ILE A 10 16.22 -65.75 22.08
C ILE A 10 16.32 -64.26 22.48
N LEU A 11 16.65 -63.42 21.50
CA LEU A 11 16.67 -61.98 21.67
C LEU A 11 15.25 -61.43 21.51
N LEU A 12 14.58 -61.13 22.65
CA LEU A 12 13.33 -60.44 22.70
C LEU A 12 13.51 -58.97 22.26
N PHE A 13 13.17 -58.66 21.02
CA PHE A 13 13.08 -57.28 20.53
C PHE A 13 11.79 -56.68 21.07
N SER A 14 11.87 -55.91 22.12
CA SER A 14 10.80 -55.06 22.63
C SER A 14 10.56 -53.91 21.69
N LEU A 15 9.46 -53.97 20.92
CA LEU A 15 8.96 -52.83 20.15
C LEU A 15 8.45 -51.74 21.10
N GLN A 16 9.30 -50.74 21.37
CA GLN A 16 8.85 -49.52 22.00
C GLN A 16 8.12 -48.69 20.91
N SER A 17 6.78 -48.77 21.00
CA SER A 17 5.90 -47.87 20.25
C SER A 17 6.11 -46.44 20.81
N CYS A 18 6.80 -45.60 20.07
CA CYS A 18 6.80 -44.16 20.30
C CYS A 18 5.39 -43.64 20.05
N LYS A 19 4.70 -43.31 21.13
CA LYS A 19 3.45 -42.55 21.11
C LYS A 19 3.79 -41.15 20.65
N GLU A 20 3.52 -40.84 19.40
CA GLU A 20 3.62 -39.53 18.82
C GLU A 20 2.65 -38.61 19.54
N SER A 21 3.17 -37.78 20.41
CA SER A 21 2.43 -36.73 21.08
C SER A 21 2.14 -35.66 20.06
N ASP A 22 0.89 -35.57 19.61
CA ASP A 22 0.36 -34.42 18.87
C ASP A 22 0.64 -33.14 19.68
N LYS A 23 1.79 -32.56 19.46
CA LYS A 23 2.04 -31.18 19.84
C LYS A 23 1.17 -30.33 18.91
N LYS A 24 0.01 -29.93 19.40
CA LYS A 24 -0.74 -28.77 18.89
C LYS A 24 0.30 -27.66 18.66
N LYS A 25 0.62 -27.38 17.41
CA LYS A 25 1.35 -26.19 17.04
C LYS A 25 0.45 -25.03 17.41
N ASP A 26 0.70 -24.42 18.55
CA ASP A 26 0.27 -23.06 18.78
C ASP A 26 0.94 -22.23 17.70
N SER A 27 0.15 -21.87 16.69
CA SER A 27 0.55 -20.91 15.67
C SER A 27 0.67 -19.56 16.38
N ALA A 28 1.87 -19.24 16.84
CA ALA A 28 2.22 -17.87 17.14
C ALA A 28 1.86 -17.03 15.89
N PRO A 29 1.33 -15.81 16.04
CA PRO A 29 1.03 -14.97 14.90
C PRO A 29 2.29 -14.85 14.07
N VAL A 30 2.26 -15.36 12.84
CA VAL A 30 3.35 -15.20 11.87
C VAL A 30 3.45 -13.70 11.63
N ASN A 31 4.44 -13.07 12.23
CA ASN A 31 4.79 -11.69 11.93
C ASN A 31 5.29 -11.72 10.48
N LYS A 32 4.36 -11.53 9.53
CA LYS A 32 4.67 -11.54 8.11
C LYS A 32 5.66 -10.40 7.85
N GLU A 33 6.92 -10.73 7.57
CA GLU A 33 7.93 -9.74 7.21
C GLU A 33 7.39 -8.88 6.07
N ILE A 34 7.69 -7.58 6.14
CA ILE A 34 7.32 -6.64 5.08
C ILE A 34 8.20 -7.00 3.87
N SER A 35 7.57 -7.23 2.73
CA SER A 35 8.27 -7.51 1.47
C SER A 35 9.22 -6.37 1.10
N ASP A 36 10.38 -6.70 0.53
CA ASP A 36 11.36 -5.71 0.04
C ASP A 36 10.77 -4.77 -1.02
N LEU A 37 9.69 -5.17 -1.69
CA LEU A 37 8.98 -4.37 -2.70
C LEU A 37 7.94 -3.43 -2.09
N SER A 38 7.77 -3.44 -0.77
CA SER A 38 6.75 -2.64 -0.09
C SER A 38 7.20 -1.21 0.12
N ILE A 39 6.31 -0.25 -0.19
CA ILE A 39 6.49 1.18 0.14
C ILE A 39 6.54 1.42 1.67
N TYR A 40 6.15 0.45 2.49
CA TYR A 40 6.22 0.54 3.94
C TYR A 40 7.64 0.44 4.49
N ASN A 41 8.62 0.08 3.66
CA ASN A 41 10.05 0.12 3.98
C ASN A 41 10.65 1.53 3.85
N LEU A 42 9.94 2.47 3.23
CA LEU A 42 10.40 3.85 3.13
C LEU A 42 10.37 4.52 4.51
N PRO A 43 11.49 5.09 4.99
CA PRO A 43 11.58 5.71 6.30
C PRO A 43 10.95 7.10 6.34
N SER A 44 10.36 7.54 5.24
CA SER A 44 9.83 8.88 5.07
C SER A 44 8.63 9.16 5.98
N LYS A 45 8.61 10.34 6.59
CA LYS A 45 7.48 10.87 7.35
C LYS A 45 6.64 11.78 6.49
N TRP A 46 5.34 11.68 6.66
CA TRP A 46 4.34 12.41 5.90
C TRP A 46 3.42 13.18 6.82
N THR A 47 3.09 14.42 6.45
CA THR A 47 2.10 15.21 7.18
C THR A 47 0.80 15.22 6.39
N THR A 48 -0.31 14.91 7.06
CA THR A 48 -1.64 14.89 6.47
C THR A 48 -2.22 16.30 6.31
N GLN A 49 -3.34 16.43 5.57
CA GLN A 49 -4.12 17.66 5.49
C GLN A 49 -4.62 18.18 6.84
N ASP A 50 -4.67 17.33 7.86
CA ASP A 50 -5.07 17.70 9.22
C ASP A 50 -3.87 18.04 10.12
N GLY A 51 -2.65 18.12 9.55
CA GLY A 51 -1.42 18.43 10.27
C GLY A 51 -0.88 17.30 11.13
N LYS A 52 -1.36 16.06 10.93
CA LYS A 52 -0.90 14.88 11.65
C LYS A 52 0.26 14.22 10.91
N ASP A 53 1.34 13.93 11.63
CA ASP A 53 2.45 13.19 11.06
C ASP A 53 2.19 11.67 11.10
N ILE A 54 2.47 11.01 9.98
CA ILE A 54 2.32 9.57 9.80
C ILE A 54 3.51 8.98 9.05
N GLU A 55 3.70 7.68 9.17
CA GLU A 55 4.51 6.85 8.27
C GLU A 55 3.57 6.09 7.32
N LEU A 56 4.01 5.79 6.09
CA LEU A 56 3.19 5.01 5.14
C LEU A 56 2.77 3.66 5.73
N LYS A 57 3.62 3.07 6.58
CA LYS A 57 3.34 1.82 7.29
C LYS A 57 2.06 1.86 8.13
N SER A 58 1.63 3.04 8.61
CA SER A 58 0.37 3.17 9.35
C SER A 58 -0.88 2.95 8.50
N LEU A 59 -0.73 2.88 7.17
CA LEU A 59 -1.80 2.62 6.20
C LEU A 59 -1.90 1.14 5.84
N LYS A 60 -1.03 0.27 6.39
CA LYS A 60 -1.01 -1.17 6.14
C LYS A 60 -2.39 -1.79 6.41
N GLY A 61 -2.76 -2.75 5.56
CA GLY A 61 -4.07 -3.40 5.63
C GLY A 61 -5.15 -2.72 4.79
N ASN A 62 -4.82 -1.62 4.09
CA ASN A 62 -5.71 -1.00 3.11
C ASN A 62 -5.13 -1.13 1.70
N VAL A 63 -5.98 -1.22 0.71
CA VAL A 63 -5.61 -0.97 -0.68
C VAL A 63 -5.37 0.53 -0.84
N LEU A 64 -4.19 0.92 -1.35
CA LEU A 64 -3.87 2.33 -1.52
C LEU A 64 -3.94 2.70 -3.00
N VAL A 65 -4.69 3.75 -3.31
CA VAL A 65 -4.75 4.32 -4.66
C VAL A 65 -4.13 5.70 -4.59
N MET A 66 -2.97 5.86 -5.21
CA MET A 66 -2.15 7.06 -5.05
C MET A 66 -1.95 7.82 -6.35
N VAL A 67 -1.94 9.14 -6.24
CA VAL A 67 -1.61 10.05 -7.33
C VAL A 67 -0.82 11.24 -6.81
N MET A 68 0.13 11.72 -7.62
CA MET A 68 0.92 12.92 -7.26
C MET A 68 0.30 14.15 -7.93
N ILE A 69 0.14 15.23 -7.13
CA ILE A 69 -0.50 16.49 -7.54
C ILE A 69 0.23 17.69 -6.96
N TYR A 70 -0.17 18.90 -7.34
CA TYR A 70 0.06 20.12 -6.56
C TYR A 70 -1.18 21.02 -6.60
N THR A 71 -1.48 21.69 -5.48
CA THR A 71 -2.79 22.37 -5.32
C THR A 71 -2.98 23.59 -6.22
N SER A 72 -1.90 24.22 -6.68
CA SER A 72 -1.94 25.38 -7.58
C SER A 72 -2.08 25.03 -9.06
N CYS A 73 -2.07 23.75 -9.42
CA CYS A 73 -2.22 23.28 -10.80
C CYS A 73 -3.60 23.61 -11.35
N LYS A 74 -3.62 24.29 -12.51
CA LYS A 74 -4.87 24.67 -13.20
C LYS A 74 -5.16 23.84 -14.45
N ALA A 75 -4.21 23.02 -14.88
CA ALA A 75 -4.30 22.28 -16.15
C ALA A 75 -4.64 20.79 -15.93
N ALA A 76 -3.68 19.98 -15.53
CA ALA A 76 -3.80 18.53 -15.45
C ALA A 76 -4.52 18.04 -14.16
N CYS A 77 -4.24 18.67 -13.01
CA CYS A 77 -4.78 18.22 -11.72
C CYS A 77 -6.31 18.21 -11.63
N PRO A 78 -7.06 19.17 -12.20
CA PRO A 78 -8.54 19.07 -12.19
C PRO A 78 -9.05 17.79 -12.87
N ARG A 79 -8.37 17.35 -13.95
CA ARG A 79 -8.72 16.11 -14.64
C ARG A 79 -8.35 14.88 -13.83
N LEU A 80 -7.14 14.88 -13.26
CA LEU A 80 -6.65 13.79 -12.42
C LEU A 80 -7.52 13.61 -11.16
N VAL A 81 -7.95 14.72 -10.54
CA VAL A 81 -8.92 14.72 -9.44
C VAL A 81 -10.27 14.14 -9.89
N ALA A 82 -10.73 14.49 -11.10
CA ALA A 82 -11.96 13.93 -11.65
C ALA A 82 -11.86 12.42 -11.88
N ASP A 83 -10.71 11.94 -12.39
CA ASP A 83 -10.45 10.51 -12.57
C ASP A 83 -10.44 9.76 -11.22
N MET A 84 -9.81 10.30 -10.18
CA MET A 84 -9.84 9.74 -8.83
C MET A 84 -11.25 9.72 -8.23
N ARG A 85 -12.06 10.74 -8.48
CA ARG A 85 -13.47 10.79 -8.03
C ARG A 85 -14.37 9.82 -8.81
N ASP A 86 -14.09 9.61 -10.10
CA ASP A 86 -14.76 8.59 -10.90
C ASP A 86 -14.50 7.20 -10.32
N ILE A 87 -13.24 6.90 -9.99
CA ILE A 87 -12.86 5.67 -9.28
C ILE A 87 -13.67 5.55 -7.99
N GLU A 88 -13.62 6.55 -7.09
CA GLU A 88 -14.37 6.52 -5.83
C GLU A 88 -15.84 6.21 -6.03
N SER A 89 -16.47 6.86 -7.00
CA SER A 89 -17.92 6.77 -7.23
C SER A 89 -18.37 5.35 -7.63
N LYS A 90 -17.47 4.58 -8.24
CA LYS A 90 -17.71 3.23 -8.74
C LYS A 90 -17.31 2.13 -7.75
N LEU A 91 -16.64 2.47 -6.65
CA LEU A 91 -16.38 1.53 -5.57
C LEU A 91 -17.65 1.35 -4.73
N ASP A 92 -18.01 0.12 -4.41
CA ASP A 92 -19.09 -0.16 -3.49
C ASP A 92 -18.71 0.19 -2.03
N LYS A 93 -19.70 0.15 -1.15
CA LYS A 93 -19.55 0.57 0.24
C LYS A 93 -18.57 -0.35 1.02
N ASN A 94 -18.55 -1.65 0.72
CA ASN A 94 -17.68 -2.60 1.41
C ASN A 94 -16.23 -2.38 0.97
N THR A 95 -16.00 -2.29 -0.34
CA THR A 95 -14.67 -1.96 -0.89
C THR A 95 -14.11 -0.67 -0.30
N LYS A 96 -14.93 0.40 -0.21
CA LYS A 96 -14.48 1.71 0.33
C LYS A 96 -13.94 1.64 1.75
N GLN A 97 -14.36 0.68 2.58
CA GLN A 97 -13.87 0.53 3.95
C GLN A 97 -12.42 0.03 4.00
N HIS A 98 -11.98 -0.60 2.93
CA HIS A 98 -10.64 -1.20 2.79
C HIS A 98 -9.71 -0.42 1.84
N VAL A 99 -10.12 0.76 1.41
CA VAL A 99 -9.38 1.59 0.43
C VAL A 99 -9.01 2.93 1.03
N LYS A 100 -7.84 3.44 0.69
CA LYS A 100 -7.46 4.86 0.88
C LYS A 100 -7.12 5.48 -0.48
N LEU A 101 -7.78 6.59 -0.78
CA LEU A 101 -7.54 7.39 -1.98
C LEU A 101 -6.62 8.55 -1.60
N ILE A 102 -5.38 8.53 -2.08
CA ILE A 102 -4.30 9.35 -1.54
C ILE A 102 -3.77 10.30 -2.62
N LEU A 103 -3.78 11.59 -2.30
CA LEU A 103 -3.14 12.61 -3.12
C LEU A 103 -1.86 13.09 -2.44
N VAL A 104 -0.73 12.93 -3.12
CA VAL A 104 0.60 13.29 -2.60
C VAL A 104 1.08 14.56 -3.29
N SER A 105 1.40 15.59 -2.50
CA SER A 105 1.91 16.85 -3.05
C SER A 105 3.34 16.72 -3.57
N ILE A 106 3.58 17.23 -4.80
CA ILE A 106 4.93 17.43 -5.37
C ILE A 106 5.49 18.82 -5.09
N ASP A 107 4.70 19.73 -4.50
CA ASP A 107 5.11 21.09 -4.11
C ASP A 107 5.01 21.30 -2.59
N PRO A 108 5.83 20.62 -1.79
CA PRO A 108 5.74 20.70 -0.33
C PRO A 108 6.05 22.09 0.23
N LYS A 109 6.69 22.98 -0.54
CA LYS A 109 6.92 24.38 -0.13
C LYS A 109 5.64 25.18 -0.08
N THR A 110 4.78 24.96 -1.06
CA THR A 110 3.54 25.71 -1.27
C THR A 110 2.35 25.02 -0.60
N ASP A 111 2.28 23.69 -0.70
CA ASP A 111 1.17 22.88 -0.22
C ASP A 111 1.30 22.59 1.28
N THR A 112 0.97 23.60 2.11
CA THR A 112 0.85 23.43 3.55
C THR A 112 -0.33 22.51 3.90
N PRO A 113 -0.40 21.92 5.12
CA PRO A 113 -1.57 21.14 5.53
C PRO A 113 -2.88 21.90 5.34
N LYS A 114 -2.89 23.22 5.68
CA LYS A 114 -4.07 24.07 5.47
C LYS A 114 -4.48 24.14 4.00
N LYS A 115 -3.53 24.33 3.07
CA LYS A 115 -3.84 24.38 1.62
C LYS A 115 -4.36 23.04 1.11
N LEU A 116 -3.76 21.93 1.56
CA LEU A 116 -4.27 20.59 1.24
C LEU A 116 -5.69 20.38 1.78
N LYS A 117 -5.97 20.85 2.99
CA LYS A 117 -7.31 20.79 3.58
C LYS A 117 -8.32 21.64 2.80
N ASP A 118 -7.95 22.87 2.46
CA ASP A 118 -8.79 23.76 1.68
C ASP A 118 -9.09 23.16 0.29
N PHE A 119 -8.08 22.55 -0.35
CA PHE A 119 -8.24 21.84 -1.61
C PHE A 119 -9.15 20.61 -1.49
N ALA A 120 -8.99 19.82 -0.43
CA ALA A 120 -9.84 18.67 -0.15
C ALA A 120 -11.30 19.09 0.01
N ILE A 121 -11.58 20.16 0.78
CA ILE A 121 -12.94 20.70 0.98
C ILE A 121 -13.53 21.19 -0.34
N ALA A 122 -12.78 21.98 -1.12
CA ALA A 122 -13.23 22.53 -2.39
C ALA A 122 -13.60 21.43 -3.40
N ASN A 123 -12.93 20.28 -3.35
CA ASN A 123 -13.18 19.14 -4.21
C ASN A 123 -14.11 18.07 -3.60
N LYS A 124 -14.69 18.32 -2.40
CA LYS A 124 -15.54 17.36 -1.67
C LYS A 124 -14.82 16.03 -1.37
N MET A 125 -13.55 16.11 -0.98
CA MET A 125 -12.65 15.00 -0.70
C MET A 125 -12.07 15.11 0.74
N ASN A 126 -12.82 15.70 1.67
CA ASN A 126 -12.35 16.02 3.02
C ASN A 126 -12.77 14.99 4.10
N GLN A 127 -13.17 13.81 3.70
CA GLN A 127 -13.57 12.70 4.56
C GLN A 127 -13.07 11.37 4.00
N ASP A 128 -13.14 10.29 4.79
CA ASP A 128 -12.79 8.96 4.28
C ASP A 128 -13.52 8.65 2.96
N PRO A 129 -12.84 7.97 2.05
CA PRO A 129 -11.51 7.35 2.14
C PRO A 129 -10.33 8.26 1.72
N TRP A 130 -10.52 9.57 1.64
CA TRP A 130 -9.56 10.53 1.12
C TRP A 130 -8.47 10.92 2.12
N LEU A 131 -7.23 10.94 1.66
CA LEU A 131 -6.07 11.36 2.40
C LEU A 131 -5.15 12.21 1.51
N PHE A 132 -4.70 13.35 2.03
CA PHE A 132 -3.73 14.21 1.37
C PHE A 132 -2.44 14.22 2.16
N LEU A 133 -1.32 14.02 1.46
CA LEU A 133 -0.01 13.90 2.08
C LEU A 133 0.97 14.90 1.49
N ARG A 134 1.82 15.42 2.36
CA ARG A 134 3.03 16.16 1.99
C ARG A 134 4.21 15.68 2.84
N SER A 135 5.44 15.89 2.35
CA SER A 135 6.66 15.57 3.08
C SER A 135 7.74 16.62 2.81
N SER A 136 9.01 16.31 3.09
CA SER A 136 10.14 17.10 2.60
C SER A 136 10.30 16.95 1.08
N GLU A 137 11.04 17.86 0.44
CA GLU A 137 11.36 17.74 -0.99
C GLU A 137 12.13 16.45 -1.30
N GLU A 138 13.03 16.05 -0.40
CA GLU A 138 13.82 14.83 -0.52
C GLU A 138 12.92 13.58 -0.51
N ASN A 139 12.09 13.43 0.52
CA ASN A 139 11.15 12.31 0.63
C ASN A 139 10.15 12.29 -0.53
N THR A 140 9.70 13.46 -0.98
CA THR A 140 8.78 13.58 -2.13
C THR A 140 9.46 13.10 -3.42
N ARG A 141 10.74 13.44 -3.62
CA ARG A 141 11.52 13.00 -4.78
C ARG A 141 11.81 11.50 -4.76
N GLU A 142 12.17 10.97 -3.59
CA GLU A 142 12.35 9.53 -3.41
C GLU A 142 11.06 8.77 -3.74
N PHE A 143 9.94 9.23 -3.18
CA PHE A 143 8.65 8.60 -3.42
C PHE A 143 8.20 8.69 -4.88
N ALA A 144 8.43 9.82 -5.56
CA ALA A 144 8.16 9.97 -6.97
C ALA A 144 8.97 8.98 -7.82
N ALA A 145 10.24 8.73 -7.45
CA ALA A 145 11.07 7.73 -8.13
C ALA A 145 10.51 6.31 -7.96
N VAL A 146 10.03 5.95 -6.77
CA VAL A 146 9.37 4.66 -6.50
C VAL A 146 8.11 4.48 -7.36
N LEU A 147 7.36 5.56 -7.58
CA LEU A 147 6.14 5.56 -8.42
C LEU A 147 6.44 5.69 -9.91
N ALA A 148 7.71 5.81 -10.33
CA ALA A 148 8.10 6.18 -11.70
C ALA A 148 7.45 7.50 -12.19
N VAL A 149 7.12 8.40 -11.26
CA VAL A 149 6.57 9.72 -11.57
C VAL A 149 7.71 10.70 -11.79
N ASN A 150 7.86 11.16 -13.03
CA ASN A 150 8.76 12.25 -13.37
C ASN A 150 8.08 13.58 -13.08
N TYR A 151 8.73 14.47 -12.34
CA TYR A 151 8.26 15.83 -12.18
C TYR A 151 9.41 16.83 -12.21
N LYS A 152 9.14 18.01 -12.74
CA LYS A 152 10.10 19.11 -12.84
C LYS A 152 9.37 20.44 -12.68
N GLN A 153 9.89 21.31 -11.83
CA GLN A 153 9.42 22.68 -11.75
C GLN A 153 9.81 23.42 -13.03
N ILE A 154 8.83 24.01 -13.71
CA ILE A 154 8.98 24.71 -14.98
C ILE A 154 8.81 26.22 -14.85
N SER A 155 8.18 26.68 -13.75
CA SER A 155 8.09 28.07 -13.33
C SER A 155 8.01 28.14 -11.80
N PRO A 156 8.04 29.32 -11.16
CA PRO A 156 7.91 29.44 -9.71
C PRO A 156 6.65 28.80 -9.10
N ILE A 157 5.60 28.60 -9.91
CA ILE A 157 4.29 28.10 -9.47
C ILE A 157 3.80 26.89 -10.26
N ASP A 158 4.53 26.44 -11.28
CA ASP A 158 4.09 25.34 -12.15
C ASP A 158 5.11 24.22 -12.23
N PHE A 159 4.58 23.01 -12.35
CA PHE A 159 5.34 21.78 -12.55
C PHE A 159 4.83 21.04 -13.79
N SER A 160 5.77 20.45 -14.53
CA SER A 160 5.48 19.35 -15.44
C SER A 160 5.62 18.03 -14.66
N HIS A 161 4.64 17.14 -14.72
CA HIS A 161 4.72 15.83 -14.08
C HIS A 161 3.96 14.77 -14.86
N SER A 162 4.34 13.51 -14.65
CA SER A 162 3.61 12.35 -15.15
C SER A 162 2.26 12.25 -14.44
N ASN A 163 1.21 11.89 -15.20
CA ASN A 163 -0.13 11.68 -14.67
C ASN A 163 -0.33 10.17 -14.50
N ILE A 164 0.03 9.65 -13.35
CA ILE A 164 0.01 8.21 -13.03
C ILE A 164 -0.84 7.99 -11.79
N ILE A 165 -1.84 7.11 -11.89
CA ILE A 165 -2.58 6.56 -10.75
C ILE A 165 -1.95 5.21 -10.44
N SER A 166 -1.48 5.02 -9.21
CA SER A 166 -0.80 3.81 -8.73
C SER A 166 -1.68 3.10 -7.71
N VAL A 167 -1.84 1.79 -7.85
CA VAL A 167 -2.59 0.93 -6.93
C VAL A 167 -1.63 0.00 -6.20
N PHE A 168 -1.72 -0.01 -4.88
CA PHE A 168 -0.94 -0.88 -3.99
C PHE A 168 -1.85 -1.84 -3.25
N ASN A 169 -1.38 -3.06 -3.06
CA ASN A 169 -2.04 -4.05 -2.23
C ASN A 169 -1.95 -3.70 -0.72
N PRO A 170 -2.64 -4.42 0.18
CA PRO A 170 -2.62 -4.16 1.62
C PRO A 170 -1.24 -4.26 2.28
N ASP A 171 -0.30 -4.97 1.67
CA ASP A 171 1.09 -5.09 2.13
C ASP A 171 2.00 -3.98 1.58
N GLY A 172 1.45 -3.04 0.77
CA GLY A 172 2.16 -1.88 0.23
C GLY A 172 2.98 -2.16 -1.03
N GLU A 173 2.72 -3.25 -1.72
CA GLU A 173 3.37 -3.57 -2.99
C GLU A 173 2.59 -2.97 -4.16
N LEU A 174 3.31 -2.37 -5.10
CA LEU A 174 2.72 -1.82 -6.32
C LEU A 174 2.22 -2.94 -7.22
N ILE A 175 0.91 -2.94 -7.53
CA ILE A 175 0.27 -4.00 -8.32
C ILE A 175 -0.29 -3.52 -9.66
N PHE A 176 -0.57 -2.22 -9.79
CA PHE A 176 -1.09 -1.65 -11.02
C PHE A 176 -0.78 -0.17 -11.14
N GLN A 177 -0.54 0.28 -12.36
CA GLN A 177 -0.45 1.70 -12.69
C GLN A 177 -1.23 2.00 -13.96
N GLN A 178 -1.88 3.17 -13.96
CA GLN A 178 -2.55 3.74 -15.12
C GLN A 178 -1.96 5.10 -15.41
N GLU A 179 -1.45 5.29 -16.62
CA GLU A 179 -0.92 6.56 -17.08
C GLU A 179 -1.92 7.27 -18.01
N GLY A 180 -1.94 8.60 -17.92
CA GLY A 180 -2.78 9.46 -18.76
C GLY A 180 -3.87 10.19 -17.96
N LEU A 181 -4.59 11.06 -18.66
CA LEU A 181 -5.70 11.84 -18.12
C LEU A 181 -6.99 11.46 -18.85
N GLY A 182 -8.07 11.24 -18.07
CA GLY A 182 -9.38 10.93 -18.62
C GLY A 182 -9.44 9.62 -19.40
N VAL A 183 -8.57 8.69 -19.05
CA VAL A 183 -8.61 7.32 -19.57
C VAL A 183 -9.69 6.50 -18.86
N ASN A 184 -10.05 5.36 -19.46
CA ASN A 184 -11.02 4.47 -18.84
C ASN A 184 -10.44 3.86 -17.55
N ASN A 185 -11.14 4.04 -16.42
CA ASN A 185 -10.73 3.57 -15.10
C ASN A 185 -11.17 2.15 -14.76
N ASP A 186 -11.86 1.42 -15.65
CA ASP A 186 -12.47 0.13 -15.35
C ASP A 186 -11.44 -0.91 -14.86
N LYS A 187 -10.25 -0.94 -15.46
CA LYS A 187 -9.18 -1.85 -15.05
C LYS A 187 -8.63 -1.48 -13.66
N THR A 188 -8.46 -0.19 -13.38
CA THR A 188 -8.06 0.31 -12.06
C THR A 188 -9.07 -0.11 -11.00
N ILE A 189 -10.37 0.11 -11.27
CA ILE A 189 -11.48 -0.23 -10.37
C ILE A 189 -11.54 -1.74 -10.13
N THR A 190 -11.43 -2.55 -11.19
CA THR A 190 -11.40 -4.01 -11.08
C THR A 190 -10.24 -4.48 -10.19
N THR A 191 -9.04 -3.91 -10.37
CA THR A 191 -7.88 -4.23 -9.54
C THR A 191 -8.11 -3.88 -8.07
N ILE A 192 -8.67 -2.70 -7.79
CA ILE A 192 -9.00 -2.27 -6.42
C ILE A 192 -9.97 -3.24 -5.76
N ASN A 193 -11.07 -3.60 -6.46
CA ASN A 193 -12.09 -4.52 -5.93
C ASN A 193 -11.48 -5.89 -5.62
N GLN A 194 -10.70 -6.46 -6.55
CA GLN A 194 -10.03 -7.76 -6.36
C GLN A 194 -9.08 -7.79 -5.17
N GLU A 195 -8.39 -6.67 -4.89
CA GLU A 195 -7.50 -6.60 -3.73
C GLU A 195 -8.26 -6.37 -2.42
N ALA A 196 -9.33 -5.58 -2.45
CA ALA A 196 -10.16 -5.34 -1.27
C ALA A 196 -10.94 -6.60 -0.83
N GLU A 197 -11.31 -7.48 -1.77
CA GLU A 197 -11.96 -8.77 -1.47
C GLU A 197 -11.04 -9.77 -0.73
N LYS A 198 -9.73 -9.52 -0.67
CA LYS A 198 -8.76 -10.38 0.03
C LYS A 198 -8.59 -10.01 1.51
N ILE A 199 -9.17 -8.89 1.96
CA ILE A 199 -9.07 -8.36 3.32
C ILE A 199 -10.23 -8.87 4.17
#